data_9ef8355e1cc123742ff12d85a49387a4
#
_entry.id   9ef8355e1cc123742ff12d85a49387a4
#
_cell.length_a   1.000
_cell.length_b   1.000
_cell.length_c   1.000
_cell.angle_alpha   90.00
_cell.angle_beta   90.00
_cell.angle_gamma   90.00
#
_symmetry.space_group_name_H-M   'P 1'
#
loop_
_entity.id
_entity.type
_entity.pdbx_description
1 polymer ?
#
loop_
_entity_poly.entity_id
_entity_poly.type
_entity_poly.pdbx_seq_one_letter_code
_entity_poly.pdbx_strand_id
1 'polypeptide(L)'
;MCRLLCINDLNKPDEIPSKKWITKGHEYTCIWITIHPNQGNIQGVQLAEITLDETCAPYETFKLDRFGIHKDDFEAFVQLAKDCSEFTEDTLEEILEKELTFLD
;
A
#
# COMPACT_ATOMS: atom_id res chain seq x y z
N MET A 1 3.64 -3.39 -11.04
CA MET A 1 3.53 -4.03 -9.71
C MET A 1 4.79 -3.77 -8.90
N CYS A 2 4.65 -3.68 -7.61
CA CYS A 2 5.74 -3.28 -6.73
C CYS A 2 5.76 -4.17 -5.49
N ARG A 3 6.96 -4.49 -4.98
CA ARG A 3 7.09 -5.29 -3.76
C ARG A 3 7.13 -4.41 -2.52
N LEU A 4 6.40 -4.84 -1.49
CA LEU A 4 6.38 -4.19 -0.18
C LEU A 4 6.69 -5.23 0.88
N LEU A 5 7.40 -4.82 1.94
CA LEU A 5 7.65 -5.66 3.10
C LEU A 5 6.72 -5.24 4.22
N CYS A 6 5.99 -6.19 4.82
CA CYS A 6 5.16 -5.90 5.98
C CYS A 6 6.04 -5.64 7.20
N ILE A 7 5.91 -4.47 7.80
CA ILE A 7 6.67 -4.08 8.99
C ILE A 7 5.80 -3.95 10.23
N ASN A 8 4.47 -3.96 10.06
CA ASN A 8 3.53 -3.83 11.18
C ASN A 8 2.26 -4.62 10.87
N ASP A 9 2.02 -5.69 11.61
CA ASP A 9 0.83 -6.53 11.50
C ASP A 9 -0.09 -6.43 12.72
N LEU A 10 0.13 -5.45 13.57
CA LEU A 10 -0.62 -5.27 14.81
C LEU A 10 -2.01 -4.67 14.58
N ASN A 11 -2.89 -4.89 15.56
CA ASN A 11 -4.22 -4.27 15.60
C ASN A 11 -5.10 -4.64 14.39
N LYS A 12 -5.11 -5.93 14.06
CA LYS A 12 -6.00 -6.45 13.02
C LYS A 12 -7.46 -6.11 13.35
N PRO A 13 -8.22 -5.50 12.42
CA PRO A 13 -9.66 -5.32 12.61
C PRO A 13 -10.38 -6.67 12.73
N ASP A 14 -11.42 -6.72 13.56
CA ASP A 14 -12.19 -7.95 13.74
C ASP A 14 -12.90 -8.40 12.47
N GLU A 15 -13.23 -7.45 11.58
CA GLU A 15 -13.91 -7.71 10.30
C GLU A 15 -13.02 -8.48 9.33
N ILE A 16 -11.70 -8.45 9.52
CA ILE A 16 -10.76 -9.15 8.64
C ILE A 16 -10.36 -10.48 9.27
N PRO A 17 -10.66 -11.62 8.62
CA PRO A 17 -10.20 -12.92 9.12
C PRO A 17 -8.68 -13.03 9.16
N SER A 18 -8.14 -13.79 10.11
CA SER A 18 -6.68 -13.95 10.24
C SER A 18 -6.01 -14.46 8.97
N LYS A 19 -6.70 -15.31 8.20
CA LYS A 19 -6.19 -15.85 6.93
C LYS A 19 -6.07 -14.79 5.83
N LYS A 20 -6.73 -13.64 6.00
CA LYS A 20 -6.68 -12.51 5.06
C LYS A 20 -5.91 -11.34 5.64
N TRP A 21 -5.11 -11.57 6.66
CA TRP A 21 -4.30 -10.53 7.29
C TRP A 21 -2.83 -10.68 6.88
N ILE A 22 -2.14 -9.55 6.88
CA ILE A 22 -0.71 -9.50 6.56
C ILE A 22 0.12 -10.04 7.72
N THR A 23 1.34 -10.48 7.43
CA THR A 23 2.28 -11.02 8.44
C THR A 23 3.58 -10.22 8.38
N LYS A 24 3.99 -9.68 9.52
CA LYS A 24 5.25 -8.95 9.65
C LYS A 24 6.41 -9.82 9.16
N GLY A 25 7.27 -9.23 8.35
CA GLY A 25 8.44 -9.89 7.78
C GLY A 25 8.20 -10.58 6.44
N HIS A 26 6.95 -10.65 5.98
CA HIS A 26 6.63 -11.21 4.67
C HIS A 26 6.58 -10.12 3.61
N GLU A 27 6.98 -10.48 2.39
CA GLU A 27 6.89 -9.59 1.23
C GLU A 27 5.56 -9.81 0.52
N TYR A 28 4.99 -8.71 0.03
CA TYR A 28 3.73 -8.71 -0.71
C TYR A 28 3.89 -7.91 -2.00
N THR A 29 3.05 -8.22 -2.98
CA THR A 29 3.02 -7.52 -4.26
C THR A 29 1.88 -6.52 -4.26
N CYS A 30 2.22 -5.23 -4.34
CA CYS A 30 1.24 -4.15 -4.44
C CYS A 30 0.76 -4.08 -5.89
N ILE A 31 -0.56 -4.17 -6.09
CA ILE A 31 -1.17 -4.14 -7.42
C ILE A 31 -2.03 -2.90 -7.66
N TRP A 32 -2.37 -2.18 -6.60
CA TRP A 32 -3.18 -0.96 -6.71
C TRP A 32 -2.91 -0.04 -5.53
N ILE A 33 -2.91 1.26 -5.81
CA ILE A 33 -2.71 2.30 -4.79
C ILE A 33 -3.90 3.25 -4.87
N THR A 34 -4.59 3.43 -3.75
CA THR A 34 -5.71 4.37 -3.66
C THR A 34 -5.21 5.69 -3.08
N ILE A 35 -5.31 6.75 -3.87
CA ILE A 35 -4.87 8.10 -3.51
C ILE A 35 -6.11 8.98 -3.37
N HIS A 36 -6.19 9.74 -2.29
CA HIS A 36 -7.32 10.62 -2.04
C HIS A 36 -7.27 11.80 -3.04
N PRO A 37 -8.29 11.97 -3.90
CA PRO A 37 -8.20 12.91 -5.01
C PRO A 37 -8.06 14.38 -4.59
N ASN A 38 -8.61 14.72 -3.43
CA ASN A 38 -8.61 16.13 -2.96
C ASN A 38 -7.51 16.44 -1.95
N GLN A 39 -6.91 15.43 -1.33
CA GLN A 39 -5.94 15.61 -0.26
C GLN A 39 -4.52 15.26 -0.66
N GLY A 40 -4.36 14.56 -1.78
CA GLY A 40 -3.03 14.16 -2.26
C GLY A 40 -2.29 13.27 -1.28
N ASN A 41 -3.00 12.36 -0.57
CA ASN A 41 -2.37 11.40 0.32
C ASN A 41 -2.79 9.98 -0.04
N ILE A 42 -1.99 9.01 0.40
CA ILE A 42 -2.27 7.60 0.13
C ILE A 42 -3.29 7.09 1.12
N GLN A 43 -4.44 6.63 0.62
CA GLN A 43 -5.46 6.02 1.45
C GLN A 43 -5.10 4.58 1.81
N GLY A 44 -4.58 3.82 0.85
CA GLY A 44 -4.18 2.45 1.09
C GLY A 44 -3.72 1.74 -0.17
N VAL A 45 -3.34 0.48 0.00
CA VAL A 45 -2.83 -0.36 -1.09
C VAL A 45 -3.59 -1.68 -1.15
N GLN A 46 -3.66 -2.27 -2.34
CA GLN A 46 -4.18 -3.62 -2.54
C GLN A 46 -3.03 -4.55 -2.89
N LEU A 47 -3.13 -5.78 -2.40
CA LEU A 47 -2.09 -6.79 -2.55
C LEU A 47 -2.57 -7.93 -3.44
N ALA A 48 -1.67 -8.50 -4.24
CA ALA A 48 -1.99 -9.63 -5.10
C ALA A 48 -2.26 -10.90 -4.29
N GLU A 49 -1.55 -11.08 -3.17
CA GLU A 49 -1.59 -12.31 -2.36
C GLU A 49 -2.81 -12.38 -1.45
N ILE A 50 -3.39 -11.24 -1.09
CA ILE A 50 -4.51 -11.18 -0.16
C ILE A 50 -5.57 -10.24 -0.73
N THR A 51 -6.78 -10.76 -0.97
CA THR A 51 -7.91 -9.97 -1.44
C THR A 51 -8.86 -9.67 -0.27
N LEU A 52 -9.13 -8.39 -0.03
CA LEU A 52 -10.16 -7.97 0.93
C LEU A 52 -11.49 -7.89 0.20
N ASP A 53 -12.33 -8.91 0.39
CA ASP A 53 -13.63 -9.03 -0.28
C ASP A 53 -14.75 -8.46 0.60
N GLU A 54 -16.00 -8.74 0.21
CA GLU A 54 -17.20 -8.26 0.93
C GLU A 54 -17.23 -8.66 2.39
N THR A 55 -16.65 -9.81 2.73
CA THR A 55 -16.64 -10.30 4.11
C THR A 55 -15.72 -9.47 5.01
N CYS A 56 -14.88 -8.65 4.43
CA CYS A 56 -13.96 -7.77 5.16
C CYS A 56 -14.46 -6.33 5.24
N ALA A 57 -15.67 -6.06 4.76
CA ALA A 57 -16.23 -4.71 4.77
C ALA A 57 -16.22 -4.12 6.18
N PRO A 58 -15.93 -2.81 6.34
CA PRO A 58 -15.75 -1.81 5.28
C PRO A 58 -14.33 -1.71 4.71
N TYR A 59 -13.45 -2.66 5.04
CA TYR A 59 -12.04 -2.58 4.65
C TYR A 59 -11.84 -3.09 3.22
N GLU A 60 -11.21 -2.27 2.39
CA GLU A 60 -10.92 -2.58 0.98
C GLU A 60 -9.42 -2.53 0.68
N THR A 61 -8.64 -1.86 1.53
CA THR A 61 -7.20 -1.67 1.34
C THR A 61 -6.45 -1.83 2.66
N PHE A 62 -5.15 -2.07 2.56
CA PHE A 62 -4.25 -2.04 3.71
C PHE A 62 -3.61 -0.67 3.81
N LYS A 63 -3.39 -0.17 5.03
CA LYS A 63 -2.71 1.10 5.25
C LYS A 63 -1.25 1.02 4.81
N LEU A 64 -0.79 2.06 4.13
CA LEU A 64 0.59 2.09 3.62
C LEU A 64 1.62 2.07 4.74
N ASP A 65 1.32 2.65 5.90
CA ASP A 65 2.25 2.71 7.04
C ASP A 65 2.58 1.34 7.65
N ARG A 66 1.86 0.30 7.23
CA ARG A 66 2.16 -1.09 7.64
C ARG A 66 3.28 -1.72 6.83
N PHE A 67 3.77 -1.02 5.81
CA PHE A 67 4.75 -1.56 4.88
C PHE A 67 5.97 -0.66 4.76
N GLY A 68 7.12 -1.30 4.49
CA GLY A 68 8.31 -0.61 4.06
C GLY A 68 8.64 -0.98 2.62
N ILE A 69 9.44 -0.14 1.96
CA ILE A 69 9.85 -0.34 0.58
C ILE A 69 11.36 -0.13 0.45
N HIS A 70 12.01 -0.97 -0.36
CA HIS A 70 13.40 -0.76 -0.72
C HIS A 70 13.52 0.40 -1.71
N LYS A 71 14.57 1.18 -1.61
CA LYS A 71 14.80 2.32 -2.50
C LYS A 71 14.78 1.90 -3.97
N ASP A 72 15.28 0.70 -4.27
CA ASP A 72 15.32 0.18 -5.63
C ASP A 72 13.92 -0.04 -6.22
N ASP A 73 12.90 -0.17 -5.38
CA ASP A 73 11.51 -0.38 -5.81
C ASP A 73 10.71 0.94 -5.86
N PHE A 74 11.32 2.07 -5.51
CA PHE A 74 10.61 3.35 -5.44
C PHE A 74 10.05 3.77 -6.80
N GLU A 75 10.85 3.65 -7.86
CA GLU A 75 10.38 4.04 -9.21
C GLU A 75 9.19 3.19 -9.67
N ALA A 76 9.22 1.88 -9.36
CA ALA A 76 8.10 0.99 -9.68
C ALA A 76 6.85 1.39 -8.91
N PHE A 77 7.00 1.83 -7.65
CA PHE A 77 5.88 2.30 -6.85
C PHE A 77 5.30 3.60 -7.40
N VAL A 78 6.15 4.54 -7.79
CA VAL A 78 5.72 5.80 -8.42
C VAL A 78 4.97 5.52 -9.71
N GLN A 79 5.48 4.61 -10.54
CA GLN A 79 4.83 4.24 -11.81
C GLN A 79 3.45 3.63 -11.55
N LEU A 80 3.34 2.75 -10.55
CA LEU A 80 2.05 2.16 -10.19
C LEU A 80 1.08 3.24 -9.70
N ALA A 81 1.53 4.17 -8.87
CA ALA A 81 0.70 5.28 -8.40
C ALA A 81 0.22 6.14 -9.56
N LYS A 82 1.08 6.37 -10.55
CA LYS A 82 0.72 7.10 -11.76
C LYS A 82 -0.36 6.39 -12.56
N ASP A 83 -0.28 5.08 -12.65
CA ASP A 83 -1.30 4.27 -13.35
C ASP A 83 -2.64 4.27 -12.60
N CYS A 84 -2.62 4.46 -11.29
CA CYS A 84 -3.82 4.44 -10.44
C CYS A 84 -4.46 5.82 -10.25
N SER A 85 -3.83 6.90 -10.70
CA SER A 85 -4.29 8.26 -10.44
C SER A 85 -4.01 9.19 -11.61
N GLU A 86 -4.56 10.42 -11.53
CA GLU A 86 -4.34 11.46 -12.53
C GLU A 86 -3.23 12.43 -12.13
N PHE A 87 -2.57 12.20 -11.00
CA PHE A 87 -1.48 13.07 -10.56
C PHE A 87 -0.27 12.96 -11.46
N THR A 88 0.49 14.06 -11.57
CA THR A 88 1.74 14.08 -12.31
C THR A 88 2.81 13.30 -11.54
N GLU A 89 3.83 12.84 -12.25
CA GLU A 89 4.94 12.11 -11.64
C GLU A 89 5.63 12.93 -10.54
N ASP A 90 5.86 14.21 -10.78
CA ASP A 90 6.50 15.09 -9.79
C ASP A 90 5.68 15.20 -8.51
N THR A 91 4.36 15.35 -8.64
CA THR A 91 3.45 15.41 -7.49
C THR A 91 3.46 14.09 -6.72
N LEU A 92 3.43 12.95 -7.44
CA LEU A 92 3.45 11.64 -6.81
C LEU A 92 4.75 11.37 -6.07
N GLU A 93 5.89 11.73 -6.65
CA GLU A 93 7.18 11.57 -5.98
C GLU A 93 7.21 12.33 -4.65
N GLU A 94 6.71 13.56 -4.66
CA GLU A 94 6.65 14.39 -3.46
C GLU A 94 5.76 13.79 -2.38
N ILE A 95 4.57 13.30 -2.76
CA ILE A 95 3.64 12.65 -1.83
C ILE A 95 4.26 11.37 -1.26
N LEU A 96 4.80 10.53 -2.13
CA LEU A 96 5.32 9.21 -1.75
C LEU A 96 6.57 9.31 -0.88
N GLU A 97 7.44 10.28 -1.12
CA GLU A 97 8.62 10.48 -0.28
C GLU A 97 8.24 10.77 1.17
N LYS A 98 7.10 11.42 1.39
CA LYS A 98 6.62 11.75 2.74
C LYS A 98 5.94 10.58 3.43
N GLU A 99 5.28 9.70 2.67
CA GLU A 99 4.43 8.67 3.23
C GLU A 99 5.07 7.27 3.28
N LEU A 100 6.09 7.05 2.46
CA LEU A 100 6.76 5.75 2.41
C LEU A 100 7.81 5.61 3.51
N THR A 101 7.88 4.41 4.09
CA THR A 101 8.96 4.01 4.98
C THR A 101 10.00 3.27 4.16
N PHE A 102 11.20 3.82 4.04
CA PHE A 102 12.29 3.19 3.31
C PHE A 102 13.06 2.23 4.21
N LEU A 103 13.39 1.05 3.69
CA LEU A 103 14.00 -0.04 4.45
C LEU A 103 15.53 0.03 4.51
N ASP A 104 16.15 0.77 3.64
CA ASP A 104 17.62 0.86 3.56
C ASP A 104 18.15 2.29 3.66
#